data_66e1178e1eb54d669cac8a1b9da582df
#
_entry.id   66e1178e1eb54d669cac8a1b9da582df
#
_cell.length_a   1.000
_cell.length_b   1.000
_cell.length_c   1.000
_cell.angle_alpha   90.00
_cell.angle_beta   90.00
_cell.angle_gamma   90.00
#
_symmetry.space_group_name_H-M   'P 1'
#
loop_
_entity.id
_entity.type
_entity.pdbx_description
1 polymer ?
#
loop_
_entity_poly.entity_id
_entity_poly.type
_entity_poly.pdbx_seq_one_letter_code
_entity_poly.pdbx_strand_id
1 'polypeptide(L)'
;MSLAIGLLLGAILLFWLGTRHRKKAHAAYEDDSQKYTATTTMTLVKQTKSETQRWEDTGDGNRELITDICYLPTYEYTVNGEVYYYTSNHGSDTEQKPGMQRTGYYDPSDPKNITEYQPQKPVLGGVLFFILGAVLLIFGVVALWNSLYWMF
;
A
#
# COMPACT_ATOMS: atom_id res chain seq x y z
N MET A 1 -20.35 19.19 -28.31
CA MET A 1 -21.22 18.73 -27.19
C MET A 1 -20.88 17.35 -26.66
N SER A 2 -20.71 16.31 -27.47
CA SER A 2 -20.43 14.93 -27.04
C SER A 2 -19.15 14.80 -26.17
N LEU A 3 -18.06 15.50 -26.54
CA LEU A 3 -16.79 15.47 -25.82
C LEU A 3 -16.93 16.06 -24.39
N ALA A 4 -17.65 17.17 -24.25
CA ALA A 4 -17.87 17.80 -22.95
C ALA A 4 -18.68 16.88 -22.01
N ILE A 5 -19.71 16.22 -22.53
CA ILE A 5 -20.51 15.25 -21.77
C ILE A 5 -19.65 14.06 -21.33
N GLY A 6 -18.79 13.55 -22.22
CA GLY A 6 -17.85 12.46 -21.90
C GLY A 6 -16.89 12.83 -20.78
N LEU A 7 -16.33 14.04 -20.76
CA LEU A 7 -15.45 14.54 -19.72
C LEU A 7 -16.16 14.65 -18.37
N LEU A 8 -17.41 15.15 -18.35
CA LEU A 8 -18.21 15.28 -17.14
C LEU A 8 -18.57 13.90 -16.55
N LEU A 9 -18.96 12.95 -17.38
CA LEU A 9 -19.23 11.57 -16.94
C LEU A 9 -17.96 10.89 -16.40
N GLY A 10 -16.82 11.12 -17.06
CA GLY A 10 -15.51 10.66 -16.57
C GLY A 10 -15.15 11.24 -15.21
N ALA A 11 -15.42 12.53 -14.99
CA ALA A 11 -15.21 13.17 -13.69
C ALA A 11 -16.07 12.52 -12.60
N ILE A 12 -17.37 12.31 -12.87
CA ILE A 12 -18.29 11.66 -11.91
C ILE A 12 -17.81 10.25 -11.55
N LEU A 13 -17.37 9.47 -12.56
CA LEU A 13 -16.83 8.14 -12.34
C LEU A 13 -15.58 8.15 -11.45
N LEU A 14 -14.65 9.09 -11.69
CA LEU A 14 -13.46 9.23 -10.87
C LEU A 14 -13.77 9.63 -9.43
N PHE A 15 -14.72 10.56 -9.20
CA PHE A 15 -15.18 10.88 -7.86
C PHE A 15 -15.81 9.68 -7.15
N TRP A 16 -16.62 8.90 -7.85
CA TRP A 16 -17.21 7.67 -7.30
C TRP A 16 -16.14 6.63 -6.94
N LEU A 17 -15.16 6.40 -7.81
CA LEU A 17 -14.02 5.53 -7.54
C LEU A 17 -13.19 6.03 -6.35
N GLY A 18 -12.94 7.33 -6.27
CA GLY A 18 -12.21 7.96 -5.16
C GLY A 18 -12.91 7.73 -3.82
N THR A 19 -14.23 7.94 -3.76
CA THR A 19 -15.01 7.69 -2.53
C THR A 19 -15.03 6.21 -2.15
N ARG A 20 -15.15 5.31 -3.12
CA ARG A 20 -15.12 3.87 -2.90
C ARG A 20 -13.77 3.41 -2.36
N HIS A 21 -12.66 3.90 -2.96
CA HIS A 21 -11.30 3.61 -2.50
C HIS A 21 -11.06 4.12 -1.07
N ARG A 22 -11.48 5.35 -0.79
CA ARG A 22 -11.36 5.94 0.54
C ARG A 22 -12.13 5.13 1.60
N LYS A 23 -13.37 4.74 1.31
CA LYS A 23 -14.18 3.91 2.22
C LYS A 23 -13.50 2.58 2.52
N LYS A 24 -12.99 1.88 1.50
CA LYS A 24 -12.28 0.61 1.68
C LYS A 24 -11.02 0.76 2.54
N ALA A 25 -10.21 1.80 2.27
CA ALA A 25 -9.00 2.06 3.02
C ALA A 25 -9.29 2.40 4.50
N HIS A 26 -10.36 3.17 4.78
CA HIS A 26 -10.78 3.45 6.15
C HIS A 26 -11.32 2.21 6.86
N ALA A 27 -12.13 1.39 6.20
CA ALA A 27 -12.65 0.15 6.79
C ALA A 27 -11.53 -0.82 7.15
N ALA A 28 -10.52 -0.98 6.26
CA ALA A 28 -9.35 -1.79 6.55
C ALA A 28 -8.55 -1.26 7.75
N TYR A 29 -8.35 0.07 7.83
CA TYR A 29 -7.69 0.70 8.97
C TYR A 29 -8.47 0.49 10.28
N GLU A 30 -9.80 0.64 10.25
CA GLU A 30 -10.63 0.44 11.43
C GLU A 30 -10.55 -1.02 11.92
N ASP A 31 -10.62 -1.99 11.01
CA ASP A 31 -10.47 -3.41 11.32
C ASP A 31 -9.09 -3.70 11.93
N ASP A 32 -8.01 -3.28 11.28
CA ASP A 32 -6.65 -3.47 11.76
C ASP A 32 -6.40 -2.76 13.10
N SER A 33 -6.92 -1.55 13.28
CA SER A 33 -6.73 -0.78 14.52
C SER A 33 -7.48 -1.35 15.71
N GLN A 34 -8.60 -2.03 15.49
CA GLN A 34 -9.34 -2.75 16.52
C GLN A 34 -8.70 -4.09 16.85
N LYS A 35 -8.06 -4.72 15.87
CA LYS A 35 -7.45 -6.02 15.97
C LYS A 35 -6.07 -5.96 16.63
N TYR A 36 -5.17 -5.13 16.13
CA TYR A 36 -3.80 -5.01 16.60
C TYR A 36 -3.66 -3.99 17.74
N THR A 37 -4.24 -4.31 18.89
CA THR A 37 -4.33 -3.37 20.03
C THR A 37 -3.24 -3.58 21.08
N ALA A 38 -2.54 -4.72 21.06
CA ALA A 38 -1.47 -5.04 22.01
C ALA A 38 -0.11 -5.03 21.32
N THR A 39 0.95 -4.84 22.10
CA THR A 39 2.33 -4.81 21.60
C THR A 39 3.21 -5.81 22.34
N THR A 40 4.20 -6.33 21.63
CA THR A 40 5.26 -7.17 22.20
C THR A 40 6.61 -6.84 21.54
N THR A 41 7.69 -7.26 22.16
CA THR A 41 9.02 -7.18 21.55
C THR A 41 9.30 -8.44 20.77
N MET A 42 9.58 -8.28 19.49
CA MET A 42 10.01 -9.34 18.57
C MET A 42 11.53 -9.31 18.43
N THR A 43 12.18 -10.46 18.57
CA THR A 43 13.63 -10.62 18.40
C THR A 43 13.95 -11.41 17.16
N LEU A 44 14.80 -10.88 16.30
CA LEU A 44 15.24 -11.55 15.09
C LEU A 44 16.07 -12.81 15.42
N VAL A 45 15.58 -13.98 15.05
CA VAL A 45 16.24 -15.27 15.30
C VAL A 45 16.81 -15.93 14.05
N LYS A 46 16.21 -15.66 12.89
CA LYS A 46 16.61 -16.26 11.62
C LYS A 46 16.29 -15.35 10.45
N GLN A 47 17.08 -15.49 9.37
CA GLN A 47 16.74 -14.90 8.08
C GLN A 47 16.83 -15.97 7.00
N THR A 48 15.87 -15.95 6.10
CA THR A 48 15.87 -16.80 4.91
C THR A 48 16.27 -15.97 3.71
N LYS A 49 17.41 -16.30 3.09
CA LYS A 49 17.88 -15.67 1.85
C LYS A 49 17.06 -16.21 0.68
N SER A 50 16.51 -15.31 -0.12
CA SER A 50 15.85 -15.59 -1.39
C SER A 50 16.58 -14.86 -2.50
N GLU A 51 16.84 -15.55 -3.60
CA GLU A 51 17.50 -14.99 -4.79
C GLU A 51 16.52 -15.05 -5.96
N THR A 52 16.32 -13.91 -6.62
CA THR A 52 15.49 -13.80 -7.82
C THR A 52 16.33 -13.23 -8.95
N GLN A 53 16.34 -13.91 -10.10
CA GLN A 53 17.05 -13.43 -11.28
C GLN A 53 16.08 -12.74 -12.23
N ARG A 54 16.45 -11.55 -12.73
CA ARG A 54 15.72 -10.82 -13.74
C ARG A 54 16.63 -10.24 -14.81
N TRP A 55 16.13 -10.13 -16.03
CA TRP A 55 16.81 -9.44 -17.10
C TRP A 55 16.50 -7.94 -17.03
N GLU A 56 17.52 -7.12 -16.97
CA GLU A 56 17.40 -5.65 -17.01
C GLU A 56 18.01 -5.11 -18.30
N ASP A 57 17.34 -4.11 -18.88
CA ASP A 57 17.82 -3.43 -20.08
C ASP A 57 18.82 -2.34 -19.68
N THR A 58 20.03 -2.43 -20.18
CA THR A 58 21.13 -1.49 -19.86
C THR A 58 21.04 -0.16 -20.63
N GLY A 59 20.00 0.01 -21.47
CA GLY A 59 19.77 1.24 -22.23
C GLY A 59 20.59 1.40 -23.50
N ASP A 60 21.54 0.46 -23.77
CA ASP A 60 22.35 0.37 -24.98
C ASP A 60 21.86 -0.72 -25.94
N GLY A 61 20.69 -1.29 -25.68
CA GLY A 61 20.09 -2.40 -26.41
C GLY A 61 20.56 -3.77 -25.95
N ASN A 62 21.41 -3.85 -24.92
CA ASN A 62 21.83 -5.08 -24.29
C ASN A 62 20.96 -5.36 -23.05
N ARG A 63 20.94 -6.64 -22.64
CA ARG A 63 20.28 -7.08 -21.42
C ARG A 63 21.30 -7.77 -20.51
N GLU A 64 21.28 -7.41 -19.25
CA GLU A 64 22.11 -8.03 -18.22
C GLU A 64 21.25 -8.82 -17.25
N LEU A 65 21.75 -9.97 -16.81
CA LEU A 65 21.09 -10.81 -15.81
C LEU A 65 21.45 -10.29 -14.43
N ILE A 66 20.49 -9.65 -13.76
CA ILE A 66 20.66 -9.16 -12.39
C ILE A 66 20.09 -10.15 -11.40
N THR A 67 20.83 -10.40 -10.32
CA THR A 67 20.36 -11.21 -9.20
C THR A 67 19.96 -10.30 -8.05
N ASP A 68 18.67 -10.23 -7.75
CA ASP A 68 18.15 -9.54 -6.58
C ASP A 68 18.18 -10.50 -5.39
N ILE A 69 18.78 -10.06 -4.29
CA ILE A 69 18.85 -10.80 -3.04
C ILE A 69 17.86 -10.17 -2.06
N CYS A 70 17.04 -11.01 -1.42
CA CYS A 70 16.08 -10.60 -0.42
C CYS A 70 16.20 -11.47 0.83
N TYR A 71 16.37 -10.86 2.00
CA TYR A 71 16.43 -11.53 3.29
C TYR A 71 15.10 -11.39 4.00
N LEU A 72 14.38 -12.50 4.18
CA LEU A 72 13.10 -12.57 4.90
C LEU A 72 13.35 -12.89 6.36
N PRO A 73 13.14 -11.93 7.29
CA PRO A 73 13.41 -12.14 8.70
C PRO A 73 12.32 -12.97 9.37
N THR A 74 12.74 -13.85 10.30
CA THR A 74 11.86 -14.56 11.23
C THR A 74 12.16 -14.08 12.63
N TYR A 75 11.14 -13.65 13.32
CA TYR A 75 11.20 -13.13 14.68
C TYR A 75 10.59 -14.12 15.66
N GLU A 76 11.16 -14.17 16.85
CA GLU A 76 10.59 -14.82 18.03
C GLU A 76 10.01 -13.77 18.96
N TYR A 77 8.86 -14.05 19.57
CA TYR A 77 8.23 -13.19 20.56
C TYR A 77 7.45 -14.02 21.58
N THR A 78 7.20 -13.43 22.76
CA THR A 78 6.49 -14.11 23.85
C THR A 78 5.23 -13.32 24.22
N VAL A 79 4.12 -14.04 24.32
CA VAL A 79 2.85 -13.51 24.81
C VAL A 79 2.31 -14.47 25.87
N ASN A 80 1.96 -13.96 27.06
CA ASN A 80 1.44 -14.74 28.19
C ASN A 80 2.28 -15.97 28.58
N GLY A 81 3.60 -15.90 28.37
CA GLY A 81 4.54 -16.99 28.67
C GLY A 81 4.68 -18.04 27.57
N GLU A 82 3.94 -17.92 26.48
CA GLU A 82 4.08 -18.77 25.30
C GLU A 82 4.95 -18.11 24.24
N VAL A 83 5.79 -18.89 23.57
CA VAL A 83 6.71 -18.44 22.53
C VAL A 83 6.08 -18.64 21.17
N TYR A 84 6.12 -17.63 20.34
CA TYR A 84 5.62 -17.61 18.98
C TYR A 84 6.70 -17.20 17.99
N TYR A 85 6.50 -17.53 16.72
CA TYR A 85 7.37 -17.16 15.62
C TYR A 85 6.58 -16.46 14.52
N TYR A 86 7.15 -15.40 13.98
CA TYR A 86 6.58 -14.62 12.88
C TYR A 86 7.63 -14.44 11.80
N THR A 87 7.31 -14.83 10.57
CA THR A 87 8.15 -14.56 9.41
C THR A 87 7.53 -13.38 8.64
N SER A 88 8.33 -12.33 8.48
CA SER A 88 7.90 -11.12 7.78
C SER A 88 7.66 -11.40 6.30
N ASN A 89 6.63 -10.77 5.75
CA ASN A 89 6.41 -10.73 4.30
C ASN A 89 7.25 -9.64 3.62
N HIS A 90 7.93 -8.81 4.40
CA HIS A 90 8.79 -7.74 3.92
C HIS A 90 10.24 -8.13 4.12
N GLY A 91 10.93 -8.33 3.01
CA GLY A 91 12.35 -8.61 3.01
C GLY A 91 13.19 -7.34 2.97
N SER A 92 14.48 -7.52 3.25
CA SER A 92 15.52 -6.49 3.14
C SER A 92 16.54 -6.94 2.10
N ASP A 93 17.12 -6.01 1.37
CA ASP A 93 18.28 -6.23 0.52
C ASP A 93 19.57 -6.46 1.33
N THR A 94 19.55 -6.17 2.61
CA THR A 94 20.68 -6.27 3.51
C THR A 94 20.39 -7.25 4.63
N GLU A 95 21.38 -8.11 4.93
CA GLU A 95 21.32 -9.01 6.06
C GLU A 95 21.32 -8.24 7.38
N GLN A 96 20.35 -8.55 8.25
CA GLN A 96 20.22 -7.93 9.56
C GLN A 96 20.94 -8.78 10.62
N LYS A 97 21.40 -8.13 11.69
CA LYS A 97 22.10 -8.83 12.78
C LYS A 97 21.09 -9.65 13.61
N PRO A 98 21.37 -10.95 13.87
CA PRO A 98 20.59 -11.73 14.83
C PRO A 98 20.50 -11.04 16.19
N GLY A 99 19.37 -11.18 16.89
CA GLY A 99 19.11 -10.49 18.15
C GLY A 99 18.58 -9.06 18.02
N MET A 100 18.45 -8.53 16.78
CA MET A 100 17.80 -7.23 16.57
C MET A 100 16.34 -7.28 17.04
N GLN A 101 15.94 -6.26 17.79
CA GLN A 101 14.60 -6.16 18.35
C GLN A 101 13.74 -5.17 17.58
N ARG A 102 12.46 -5.51 17.46
CA ARG A 102 11.41 -4.65 16.89
C ARG A 102 10.13 -4.76 17.72
N THR A 103 9.31 -3.74 17.66
CA THR A 103 7.96 -3.80 18.22
C THR A 103 7.05 -4.55 17.26
N GLY A 104 6.33 -5.55 17.78
CA GLY A 104 5.24 -6.21 17.09
C GLY A 104 3.90 -5.77 17.65
N TYR A 105 2.91 -5.64 16.78
CA TYR A 105 1.52 -5.32 17.12
C TYR A 105 0.68 -6.56 16.89
N TYR A 106 -0.02 -7.05 17.91
CA TYR A 106 -0.75 -8.31 17.82
C TYR A 106 -2.19 -8.20 18.30
N ASP A 107 -2.99 -9.19 17.87
CA ASP A 107 -4.36 -9.38 18.32
C ASP A 107 -4.36 -10.10 19.67
N PRO A 108 -4.85 -9.48 20.77
CA PRO A 108 -4.90 -10.14 22.07
C PRO A 108 -5.73 -11.42 22.10
N SER A 109 -6.69 -11.55 21.19
CA SER A 109 -7.54 -12.76 21.09
C SER A 109 -6.87 -13.89 20.31
N ASP A 110 -5.92 -13.57 19.42
CA ASP A 110 -5.12 -14.52 18.65
C ASP A 110 -3.67 -14.03 18.53
N PRO A 111 -2.79 -14.34 19.49
CA PRO A 111 -1.41 -13.87 19.47
C PRO A 111 -0.57 -14.28 18.25
N LYS A 112 -1.00 -15.28 17.48
CA LYS A 112 -0.34 -15.66 16.21
C LYS A 112 -0.52 -14.62 15.13
N ASN A 113 -1.54 -13.78 15.27
CA ASN A 113 -1.86 -12.72 14.35
C ASN A 113 -1.13 -11.44 14.76
N ILE A 114 0.05 -11.24 14.20
CA ILE A 114 0.97 -10.16 14.54
C ILE A 114 1.47 -9.46 13.28
N THR A 115 1.78 -8.18 13.39
CA THR A 115 2.38 -7.36 12.33
C THR A 115 3.52 -6.51 12.87
N GLU A 116 4.48 -6.16 12.00
CA GLU A 116 5.60 -5.25 12.31
C GLU A 116 5.19 -3.77 12.27
N TYR A 117 4.05 -3.47 11.68
CA TYR A 117 3.62 -2.10 11.43
C TYR A 117 2.41 -1.75 12.27
N GLN A 118 2.50 -0.61 12.96
CA GLN A 118 1.34 -0.04 13.59
C GLN A 118 0.30 0.33 12.53
N PRO A 119 -0.98 -0.04 12.69
CA PRO A 119 -2.03 0.40 11.79
C PRO A 119 -2.02 1.93 11.65
N GLN A 120 -1.90 2.42 10.42
CA GLN A 120 -1.84 3.86 10.15
C GLN A 120 -3.08 4.31 9.40
N LYS A 121 -3.62 5.45 9.82
CA LYS A 121 -4.77 6.06 9.16
C LYS A 121 -4.42 6.42 7.71
N PRO A 122 -5.19 5.97 6.71
CA PRO A 122 -4.90 6.26 5.32
C PRO A 122 -5.09 7.76 5.03
N VAL A 123 -3.98 8.46 4.75
CA VAL A 123 -3.98 9.89 4.44
C VAL A 123 -4.31 10.14 2.97
N LEU A 124 -3.79 9.30 2.07
CA LEU A 124 -3.87 9.48 0.62
C LEU A 124 -4.90 8.60 -0.09
N GLY A 125 -5.74 7.88 0.67
CA GLY A 125 -6.75 6.99 0.10
C GLY A 125 -7.72 7.72 -0.84
N GLY A 126 -7.56 7.49 -2.15
CA GLY A 126 -8.44 8.06 -3.17
C GLY A 126 -8.15 9.51 -3.60
N VAL A 127 -7.19 10.23 -3.00
CA VAL A 127 -6.87 11.64 -3.31
C VAL A 127 -6.54 11.82 -4.79
N LEU A 128 -5.78 10.91 -5.39
CA LEU A 128 -5.44 10.97 -6.82
C LEU A 128 -6.69 10.98 -7.72
N PHE A 129 -7.69 10.16 -7.39
CA PHE A 129 -8.97 10.14 -8.14
C PHE A 129 -9.72 11.46 -8.03
N PHE A 130 -9.68 12.11 -6.86
CA PHE A 130 -10.33 13.42 -6.68
C PHE A 130 -9.62 14.51 -7.48
N ILE A 131 -8.28 14.53 -7.50
CA ILE A 131 -7.50 15.48 -8.30
C ILE A 131 -7.80 15.30 -9.79
N LEU A 132 -7.71 14.07 -10.31
CA LEU A 132 -8.01 13.77 -11.71
C LEU A 132 -9.47 14.08 -12.07
N GLY A 133 -10.42 13.76 -11.18
CA GLY A 133 -11.82 14.09 -11.35
C GLY A 133 -12.07 15.61 -11.42
N ALA A 134 -11.39 16.39 -10.57
CA ALA A 134 -11.48 17.85 -10.59
C ALA A 134 -10.91 18.44 -11.89
N VAL A 135 -9.78 17.92 -12.37
CA VAL A 135 -9.19 18.34 -13.66
C VAL A 135 -10.16 18.06 -14.81
N LEU A 136 -10.73 16.86 -14.90
CA LEU A 136 -11.71 16.53 -15.95
C LEU A 136 -12.97 17.37 -15.86
N LEU A 137 -13.41 17.70 -14.64
CA LEU A 137 -14.58 18.56 -14.45
C LEU A 137 -14.31 19.97 -14.99
N ILE A 138 -13.17 20.57 -14.70
CA ILE A 138 -12.79 21.89 -15.21
C ILE A 138 -12.75 21.88 -16.74
N PHE A 139 -12.07 20.92 -17.35
CA PHE A 139 -12.03 20.80 -18.82
C PHE A 139 -13.40 20.57 -19.44
N GLY A 140 -14.25 19.75 -18.80
CA GLY A 140 -15.60 19.49 -19.23
C GLY A 140 -16.48 20.76 -19.22
N VAL A 141 -16.37 21.58 -18.17
CA VAL A 141 -17.10 22.84 -18.07
C VAL A 141 -16.63 23.86 -19.12
N VAL A 142 -15.31 24.00 -19.31
CA VAL A 142 -14.73 24.88 -20.33
C VAL A 142 -15.16 24.45 -21.73
N ALA A 143 -15.14 23.16 -22.05
CA ALA A 143 -15.57 22.64 -23.34
C ALA A 143 -17.08 22.86 -23.59
N LEU A 144 -17.91 22.75 -22.54
CA LEU A 144 -19.33 23.07 -22.60
C LEU A 144 -19.56 24.56 -22.91
N TRP A 145 -18.87 25.42 -22.17
CA TRP A 145 -18.97 26.87 -22.33
C TRP A 145 -18.60 27.27 -23.77
N ASN A 146 -17.48 26.75 -24.27
CA ASN A 146 -17.02 27.05 -25.62
C ASN A 146 -17.99 26.53 -26.69
N SER A 147 -18.59 25.36 -26.46
CA SER A 147 -19.60 24.77 -27.36
C SER A 147 -20.90 25.61 -27.41
N LEU A 148 -21.30 26.21 -26.29
CA LEU A 148 -22.47 27.09 -26.22
C LEU A 148 -22.20 28.45 -26.86
N TYR A 149 -21.01 29.01 -26.64
CA TYR A 149 -20.63 30.32 -27.18
C TYR A 149 -20.66 30.38 -28.70
N TRP A 150 -20.35 29.26 -29.40
CA TRP A 150 -20.39 29.18 -30.87
C TRP A 150 -21.77 28.80 -31.42
N MET A 151 -22.76 28.57 -30.57
CA MET A 151 -24.14 28.25 -30.99
C MET A 151 -25.05 29.49 -31.04
N PHE A 152 -24.64 30.61 -30.44
CA PHE A 152 -25.31 31.91 -30.47
C PHE A 152 -24.45 32.96 -31.16
#